data_65fd1d8faa69ba4b1a6a55a2d2a11966
#
_entry.id   65fd1d8faa69ba4b1a6a55a2d2a11966
#
_cell.length_a   1.000
_cell.length_b   1.000
_cell.length_c   1.000
_cell.angle_alpha   90.00
_cell.angle_beta   90.00
_cell.angle_gamma   90.00
#
_symmetry.space_group_name_H-M   'P 1'
#
loop_
_entity.id
_entity.type
_entity.pdbx_description
1 polymer ?
#
loop_
_entity_poly.entity_id
_entity_poly.type
_entity_poly.pdbx_seq_one_letter_code
_entity_poly.pdbx_strand_id
1 'polypeptide(L)'
;MTMSDHFGRVAAVYESLRTTDEAPVRAIGQFLPDRPVTGLDVGCGTGRYSRLLRELLPAGSLLAATDVSAAMLAQLTAGTRGHAPGLVPLLAAAEELPLRAASLDLVTAFNCVHHFDLGRFLTAVARVLRPGGQLFIYTRTPQQNARTIWGRYFPGFTEHEQRLHSQAALLDAVRRTSGLTVAAAQTFRQPRSSTAERLRAQAEGRHYSTFSLYPPQELGASIATFLARLPGPEVSWVDEHLLVVAGASRPGQAEPDGPASPASQPVKDHAPRSAPGASEAPKRHPGGRAQIAPLCAQRIAGQHRQQSAQIGGSFSGTSVGVPAIG
;
A
#
# COMPACT_ATOMS: atom_id res chain seq x y z
N MET A 1 -14.16 -22.39 -5.22
CA MET A 1 -14.57 -21.04 -5.62
C MET A 1 -13.31 -20.23 -5.81
N THR A 2 -13.07 -19.73 -7.00
CA THR A 2 -11.87 -18.94 -7.29
C THR A 2 -12.00 -17.51 -6.75
N MET A 3 -10.88 -16.80 -6.55
CA MET A 3 -10.90 -15.37 -6.14
C MET A 3 -11.60 -14.50 -7.18
N SER A 4 -11.45 -14.82 -8.48
CA SER A 4 -12.18 -14.15 -9.57
C SER A 4 -13.70 -14.26 -9.40
N ASP A 5 -14.22 -15.42 -8.97
CA ASP A 5 -15.66 -15.63 -8.73
C ASP A 5 -16.18 -14.81 -7.54
N HIS A 6 -15.34 -14.61 -6.50
CA HIS A 6 -15.69 -13.74 -5.38
C HIS A 6 -15.83 -12.29 -5.83
N PHE A 7 -14.81 -11.75 -6.47
CA PHE A 7 -14.79 -10.36 -6.92
C PHE A 7 -15.86 -10.06 -7.97
N GLY A 8 -16.16 -11.02 -8.85
CA GLY A 8 -17.26 -10.88 -9.81
C GLY A 8 -18.62 -10.67 -9.15
N ARG A 9 -18.90 -11.37 -8.02
CA ARG A 9 -20.18 -11.25 -7.31
C ARG A 9 -20.32 -9.97 -6.50
N VAL A 10 -19.24 -9.46 -5.92
CA VAL A 10 -19.30 -8.27 -5.07
C VAL A 10 -19.07 -6.97 -5.83
N ALA A 11 -18.68 -7.02 -7.10
CA ALA A 11 -18.30 -5.85 -7.90
C ALA A 11 -19.34 -4.72 -7.87
N ALA A 12 -20.62 -5.05 -7.96
CA ALA A 12 -21.72 -4.07 -8.00
C ALA A 12 -21.89 -3.26 -6.70
N VAL A 13 -21.60 -3.87 -5.54
CA VAL A 13 -21.77 -3.23 -4.22
C VAL A 13 -20.43 -2.88 -3.57
N TYR A 14 -19.33 -3.25 -4.19
CA TYR A 14 -18.00 -3.13 -3.62
C TYR A 14 -17.62 -1.69 -3.25
N GLU A 15 -17.94 -0.73 -4.11
CA GLU A 15 -17.61 0.69 -3.88
C GLU A 15 -18.34 1.29 -2.68
N SER A 16 -19.63 0.98 -2.50
CA SER A 16 -20.44 1.53 -1.40
C SER A 16 -20.00 1.05 -0.01
N LEU A 17 -19.37 -0.14 0.04
CA LEU A 17 -18.94 -0.77 1.28
C LEU A 17 -17.49 -0.42 1.68
N ARG A 18 -16.70 0.14 0.76
CA ARG A 18 -15.27 0.42 0.98
C ARG A 18 -15.00 1.89 1.24
N THR A 19 -13.97 2.15 2.04
CA THR A 19 -13.38 3.49 2.21
C THR A 19 -12.07 3.55 1.43
N THR A 20 -11.80 4.67 0.73
CA THR A 20 -10.55 4.90 0.01
C THR A 20 -9.69 5.87 0.80
N ASP A 21 -8.43 5.50 1.01
CA ASP A 21 -7.45 6.34 1.69
C ASP A 21 -6.71 7.20 0.67
N GLU A 22 -6.83 8.49 0.75
CA GLU A 22 -6.12 9.42 -0.15
C GLU A 22 -4.66 9.65 0.27
N ALA A 23 -4.36 9.55 1.57
CA ALA A 23 -3.03 9.84 2.09
C ALA A 23 -1.90 9.05 1.42
N PRO A 24 -1.99 7.71 1.17
CA PRO A 24 -0.97 6.98 0.45
C PRO A 24 -0.82 7.45 -1.00
N VAL A 25 -1.92 7.84 -1.67
CA VAL A 25 -1.87 8.36 -3.05
C VAL A 25 -1.15 9.71 -3.07
N ARG A 26 -1.46 10.62 -2.13
CA ARG A 26 -0.72 11.89 -1.99
C ARG A 26 0.77 11.67 -1.67
N ALA A 27 1.10 10.66 -0.87
CA ALA A 27 2.50 10.31 -0.60
C ALA A 27 3.23 9.82 -1.86
N ILE A 28 2.57 9.03 -2.71
CA ILE A 28 3.12 8.61 -4.01
C ILE A 28 3.43 9.83 -4.87
N GLY A 29 2.60 10.86 -4.85
CA GLY A 29 2.82 12.11 -5.59
C GLY A 29 4.17 12.78 -5.34
N GLN A 30 4.73 12.61 -4.13
CA GLN A 30 6.05 13.19 -3.78
C GLN A 30 7.23 12.51 -4.52
N PHE A 31 7.01 11.37 -5.11
CA PHE A 31 8.00 10.62 -5.88
C PHE A 31 7.84 10.81 -7.40
N LEU A 32 6.76 11.44 -7.84
CA LEU A 32 6.49 11.63 -9.27
C LEU A 32 7.34 12.77 -9.83
N PRO A 33 7.84 12.63 -11.07
CA PRO A 33 8.52 13.72 -11.77
C PRO A 33 7.50 14.73 -12.34
N ASP A 34 7.93 15.96 -12.58
CA ASP A 34 7.13 17.03 -13.19
C ASP A 34 6.99 16.86 -14.72
N ARG A 35 6.87 15.63 -15.20
CA ARG A 35 6.66 15.28 -16.62
C ARG A 35 5.61 14.19 -16.75
N PRO A 36 4.99 14.05 -17.94
CA PRO A 36 4.10 12.91 -18.19
C PRO A 36 4.78 11.57 -17.87
N VAL A 37 4.05 10.66 -17.25
CA VAL A 37 4.53 9.33 -16.86
C VAL A 37 3.61 8.24 -17.42
N THR A 38 4.18 7.05 -17.59
CA THR A 38 3.42 5.84 -17.89
C THR A 38 3.39 4.97 -16.65
N GLY A 39 2.21 4.72 -16.12
CA GLY A 39 2.00 3.96 -14.89
C GLY A 39 1.14 2.74 -15.07
N LEU A 40 1.18 1.86 -14.08
CA LEU A 40 0.32 0.67 -13.96
C LEU A 40 -0.19 0.54 -12.53
N ASP A 41 -1.50 0.37 -12.38
CA ASP A 41 -2.13 -0.03 -11.11
C ASP A 41 -2.54 -1.50 -11.21
N VAL A 42 -1.92 -2.38 -10.40
CA VAL A 42 -2.08 -3.85 -10.46
C VAL A 42 -3.09 -4.30 -9.41
N GLY A 43 -4.04 -5.17 -9.82
CA GLY A 43 -5.14 -5.59 -8.96
C GLY A 43 -6.07 -4.41 -8.62
N CYS A 44 -6.38 -3.60 -9.63
CA CYS A 44 -7.06 -2.32 -9.46
C CYS A 44 -8.52 -2.45 -8.96
N GLY A 45 -9.13 -3.63 -9.07
CA GLY A 45 -10.54 -3.83 -8.75
C GLY A 45 -11.43 -2.90 -9.57
N THR A 46 -12.36 -2.21 -8.91
CA THR A 46 -13.26 -1.22 -9.52
C THR A 46 -12.57 0.11 -9.85
N GLY A 47 -11.26 0.24 -9.63
CA GLY A 47 -10.46 1.41 -10.00
C GLY A 47 -10.51 2.58 -9.01
N ARG A 48 -10.86 2.36 -7.76
CA ARG A 48 -10.96 3.42 -6.75
C ARG A 48 -9.66 4.18 -6.55
N TYR A 49 -8.55 3.45 -6.38
CA TYR A 49 -7.21 4.05 -6.28
C TYR A 49 -6.69 4.50 -7.64
N SER A 50 -7.00 3.76 -8.71
CA SER A 50 -6.59 4.14 -10.07
C SER A 50 -7.12 5.52 -10.46
N ARG A 51 -8.39 5.84 -10.11
CA ARG A 51 -8.96 7.18 -10.36
C ARG A 51 -8.23 8.27 -9.60
N LEU A 52 -8.02 8.11 -8.28
CA LEU A 52 -7.27 9.06 -7.47
C LEU A 52 -5.82 9.23 -7.96
N LEU A 53 -5.18 8.12 -8.32
CA LEU A 53 -3.83 8.15 -8.85
C LEU A 53 -3.80 8.89 -10.20
N ARG A 54 -4.77 8.65 -11.08
CA ARG A 54 -4.86 9.33 -12.38
C ARG A 54 -5.03 10.85 -12.24
N GLU A 55 -5.81 11.32 -11.26
CA GLU A 55 -5.98 12.74 -10.95
C GLU A 55 -4.68 13.38 -10.46
N LEU A 56 -3.84 12.61 -9.77
CA LEU A 56 -2.55 13.07 -9.24
C LEU A 56 -1.46 13.15 -10.33
N LEU A 57 -1.55 12.29 -11.37
CA LEU A 57 -0.52 12.22 -12.41
C LEU A 57 -0.51 13.47 -13.27
N PRO A 58 0.70 13.95 -13.72
CA PRO A 58 0.84 15.08 -14.63
C PRO A 58 -0.02 14.93 -15.89
N ALA A 59 -0.42 16.04 -16.48
CA ALA A 59 -1.17 16.05 -17.74
C ALA A 59 -0.39 15.29 -18.83
N GLY A 60 -1.10 14.55 -19.69
CA GLY A 60 -0.49 13.71 -20.72
C GLY A 60 0.03 12.35 -20.24
N SER A 61 -0.04 12.06 -18.93
CA SER A 61 0.31 10.74 -18.40
C SER A 61 -0.70 9.66 -18.80
N LEU A 62 -0.23 8.42 -18.88
CA LEU A 62 -1.03 7.22 -19.11
C LEU A 62 -0.97 6.32 -17.88
N LEU A 63 -2.12 5.81 -17.45
CA LEU A 63 -2.25 4.84 -16.37
C LEU A 63 -3.01 3.61 -16.88
N ALA A 64 -2.34 2.49 -17.03
CA ALA A 64 -3.01 1.22 -17.18
C ALA A 64 -3.51 0.74 -15.79
N ALA A 65 -4.67 0.09 -15.76
CA ALA A 65 -5.26 -0.49 -14.54
C ALA A 65 -5.61 -1.95 -14.82
N THR A 66 -4.91 -2.88 -14.17
CA THR A 66 -5.09 -4.31 -14.46
C THR A 66 -5.77 -5.04 -13.30
N ASP A 67 -6.66 -5.95 -13.67
CA ASP A 67 -7.28 -6.93 -12.77
C ASP A 67 -7.55 -8.24 -13.53
N VAL A 68 -7.65 -9.35 -12.81
CA VAL A 68 -8.04 -10.67 -13.38
C VAL A 68 -9.54 -10.80 -13.55
N SER A 69 -10.32 -9.92 -12.93
CA SER A 69 -11.79 -9.92 -12.96
C SER A 69 -12.32 -8.94 -14.00
N ALA A 70 -12.85 -9.46 -15.10
CA ALA A 70 -13.53 -8.65 -16.11
C ALA A 70 -14.70 -7.85 -15.53
N ALA A 71 -15.41 -8.40 -14.51
CA ALA A 71 -16.51 -7.72 -13.84
C ALA A 71 -16.02 -6.48 -13.06
N MET A 72 -14.86 -6.54 -12.41
CA MET A 72 -14.23 -5.40 -11.75
C MET A 72 -13.85 -4.32 -12.76
N LEU A 73 -13.22 -4.70 -13.87
CA LEU A 73 -12.85 -3.77 -14.94
C LEU A 73 -14.07 -3.14 -15.63
N ALA A 74 -15.18 -3.86 -15.72
CA ALA A 74 -16.45 -3.30 -16.23
C ALA A 74 -16.95 -2.16 -15.33
N GLN A 75 -16.83 -2.29 -13.99
CA GLN A 75 -17.17 -1.22 -13.04
C GLN A 75 -16.21 -0.03 -13.16
N LEU A 76 -14.91 -0.28 -13.32
CA LEU A 76 -13.93 0.77 -13.61
C LEU A 76 -14.38 1.57 -14.85
N THR A 77 -14.70 0.88 -15.95
CA THR A 77 -15.10 1.51 -17.21
C THR A 77 -16.42 2.26 -17.10
N ALA A 78 -17.42 1.69 -16.38
CA ALA A 78 -18.72 2.34 -16.16
C ALA A 78 -18.59 3.64 -15.37
N GLY A 79 -17.73 3.66 -14.33
CA GLY A 79 -17.46 4.83 -13.51
C GLY A 79 -16.63 5.93 -14.20
N THR A 80 -15.95 5.61 -15.31
CA THR A 80 -15.05 6.55 -15.99
C THR A 80 -15.62 7.13 -17.31
N ARG A 81 -16.86 6.82 -17.67
CA ARG A 81 -17.47 7.34 -18.89
C ARG A 81 -17.40 8.88 -18.93
N GLY A 82 -16.40 9.40 -19.64
CA GLY A 82 -16.21 10.82 -19.90
C GLY A 82 -15.26 11.59 -18.96
N HIS A 83 -14.67 11.00 -17.91
CA HIS A 83 -13.99 11.79 -16.86
C HIS A 83 -12.55 11.39 -16.51
N ALA A 84 -11.96 10.37 -17.12
CA ALA A 84 -10.57 10.00 -16.82
C ALA A 84 -9.74 9.72 -18.08
N PRO A 85 -9.41 10.75 -18.88
CA PRO A 85 -8.54 10.57 -20.04
C PRO A 85 -7.19 10.02 -19.59
N GLY A 86 -6.69 8.97 -20.29
CA GLY A 86 -5.42 8.34 -19.98
C GLY A 86 -5.50 7.23 -18.92
N LEU A 87 -6.68 6.80 -18.48
CA LEU A 87 -6.89 5.58 -17.70
C LEU A 87 -7.35 4.44 -18.62
N VAL A 88 -6.58 3.33 -18.67
CA VAL A 88 -6.80 2.23 -19.62
C VAL A 88 -6.97 0.92 -18.85
N PRO A 89 -8.16 0.28 -18.89
CA PRO A 89 -8.36 -1.03 -18.28
C PRO A 89 -7.63 -2.13 -19.06
N LEU A 90 -7.06 -3.10 -18.36
CA LEU A 90 -6.31 -4.21 -18.94
C LEU A 90 -6.62 -5.51 -18.16
N LEU A 91 -7.17 -6.51 -18.82
CA LEU A 91 -7.41 -7.82 -18.23
C LEU A 91 -6.10 -8.62 -18.22
N ALA A 92 -5.49 -8.76 -17.04
CA ALA A 92 -4.23 -9.51 -16.89
C ALA A 92 -4.00 -9.93 -15.43
N ALA A 93 -3.26 -11.02 -15.25
CA ALA A 93 -2.74 -11.44 -13.95
C ALA A 93 -1.54 -10.56 -13.55
N ALA A 94 -1.35 -10.38 -12.24
CA ALA A 94 -0.23 -9.61 -11.69
C ALA A 94 1.13 -10.23 -12.02
N GLU A 95 1.17 -11.54 -12.13
CA GLU A 95 2.35 -12.36 -12.40
C GLU A 95 2.76 -12.39 -13.87
N GLU A 96 1.84 -12.00 -14.78
CA GLU A 96 2.01 -12.10 -16.24
C GLU A 96 1.58 -10.81 -16.93
N LEU A 97 2.29 -9.71 -16.64
CA LEU A 97 1.98 -8.40 -17.19
C LEU A 97 2.28 -8.35 -18.69
N PRO A 98 1.28 -8.15 -19.59
CA PRO A 98 1.45 -8.12 -21.03
C PRO A 98 1.98 -6.77 -21.53
N LEU A 99 3.04 -6.30 -20.91
CA LEU A 99 3.67 -5.01 -21.15
C LEU A 99 5.13 -5.20 -21.55
N ARG A 100 5.66 -4.27 -22.33
CA ARG A 100 7.06 -4.28 -22.75
C ARG A 100 7.98 -4.10 -21.54
N ALA A 101 9.16 -4.72 -21.58
CA ALA A 101 10.20 -4.46 -20.60
C ALA A 101 10.59 -2.98 -20.61
N ALA A 102 10.98 -2.46 -19.45
CA ALA A 102 11.44 -1.09 -19.25
C ALA A 102 10.52 -0.01 -19.90
N SER A 103 9.19 -0.19 -19.75
CA SER A 103 8.19 0.71 -20.34
C SER A 103 7.45 1.60 -19.34
N LEU A 104 7.54 1.33 -18.05
CA LEU A 104 6.78 2.02 -17.01
C LEU A 104 7.68 2.88 -16.11
N ASP A 105 7.18 4.05 -15.74
CA ASP A 105 7.79 4.94 -14.74
C ASP A 105 7.35 4.54 -13.31
N LEU A 106 6.12 4.04 -13.15
CA LEU A 106 5.61 3.60 -11.86
C LEU A 106 4.69 2.37 -11.98
N VAL A 107 4.71 1.55 -10.93
CA VAL A 107 3.73 0.47 -10.69
C VAL A 107 3.18 0.64 -9.29
N THR A 108 1.86 0.51 -9.13
CA THR A 108 1.18 0.54 -7.84
C THR A 108 0.42 -0.77 -7.60
N ALA A 109 0.26 -1.15 -6.34
CA ALA A 109 -0.56 -2.27 -5.91
C ALA A 109 -1.23 -1.91 -4.56
N PHE A 110 -2.55 -1.66 -4.59
CA PHE A 110 -3.31 -1.22 -3.42
C PHE A 110 -4.16 -2.35 -2.85
N ASN A 111 -3.81 -2.83 -1.66
CA ASN A 111 -4.58 -3.84 -0.90
C ASN A 111 -4.86 -5.14 -1.67
N CYS A 112 -3.95 -5.57 -2.53
CA CYS A 112 -4.14 -6.73 -3.41
C CYS A 112 -2.99 -7.75 -3.38
N VAL A 113 -1.78 -7.38 -2.92
CA VAL A 113 -0.58 -8.24 -3.02
C VAL A 113 -0.70 -9.57 -2.29
N HIS A 114 -1.60 -9.69 -1.32
CA HIS A 114 -1.90 -10.94 -0.62
C HIS A 114 -2.71 -11.95 -1.48
N HIS A 115 -3.09 -11.57 -2.68
CA HIS A 115 -3.73 -12.43 -3.67
C HIS A 115 -2.75 -12.94 -4.73
N PHE A 116 -1.52 -12.43 -4.75
CA PHE A 116 -0.52 -12.71 -5.78
C PHE A 116 0.49 -13.77 -5.33
N ASP A 117 1.09 -14.47 -6.29
CA ASP A 117 2.41 -15.02 -6.09
C ASP A 117 3.40 -13.86 -6.02
N LEU A 118 3.82 -13.51 -4.81
CA LEU A 118 4.62 -12.32 -4.56
C LEU A 118 5.94 -12.31 -5.34
N GLY A 119 6.60 -13.48 -5.47
CA GLY A 119 7.88 -13.58 -6.18
C GLY A 119 7.72 -13.36 -7.69
N ARG A 120 6.72 -14.01 -8.30
CA ARG A 120 6.40 -13.84 -9.72
C ARG A 120 5.92 -12.42 -10.02
N PHE A 121 5.08 -11.84 -9.16
CA PHE A 121 4.64 -10.45 -9.28
C PHE A 121 5.83 -9.48 -9.26
N LEU A 122 6.72 -9.58 -8.27
CA LEU A 122 7.88 -8.68 -8.17
C LEU A 122 8.83 -8.84 -9.36
N THR A 123 9.01 -10.06 -9.87
CA THR A 123 9.80 -10.33 -11.09
C THR A 123 9.16 -9.67 -12.33
N ALA A 124 7.82 -9.78 -12.47
CA ALA A 124 7.10 -9.12 -13.56
C ALA A 124 7.22 -7.59 -13.47
N VAL A 125 7.14 -7.03 -12.26
CA VAL A 125 7.32 -5.59 -12.00
C VAL A 125 8.74 -5.12 -12.34
N ALA A 126 9.78 -5.85 -11.87
CA ALA A 126 11.18 -5.52 -12.18
C ALA A 126 11.43 -5.48 -13.69
N ARG A 127 10.80 -6.38 -14.45
CA ARG A 127 10.89 -6.43 -15.91
C ARG A 127 10.27 -5.21 -16.59
N VAL A 128 9.08 -4.77 -16.15
CA VAL A 128 8.34 -3.70 -16.85
C VAL A 128 8.76 -2.30 -16.42
N LEU A 129 9.32 -2.12 -15.23
CA LEU A 129 9.83 -0.83 -14.77
C LEU A 129 11.06 -0.40 -15.56
N ARG A 130 11.11 0.87 -15.91
CA ARG A 130 12.32 1.53 -16.45
C ARG A 130 13.38 1.64 -15.36
N PRO A 131 14.66 1.74 -15.72
CA PRO A 131 15.69 2.14 -14.78
C PRO A 131 15.34 3.44 -14.07
N GLY A 132 15.27 3.39 -12.72
CA GLY A 132 14.81 4.51 -11.88
C GLY A 132 13.29 4.63 -11.76
N GLY A 133 12.52 3.73 -12.37
CA GLY A 133 11.08 3.59 -12.11
C GLY A 133 10.79 3.07 -10.72
N GLN A 134 9.56 3.20 -10.24
CA GLN A 134 9.21 2.93 -8.85
C GLN A 134 8.01 2.00 -8.71
N LEU A 135 8.08 1.13 -7.71
CA LEU A 135 7.00 0.27 -7.23
C LEU A 135 6.48 0.81 -5.88
N PHE A 136 5.16 0.90 -5.77
CA PHE A 136 4.45 1.26 -4.54
C PHE A 136 3.48 0.13 -4.15
N ILE A 137 3.70 -0.48 -2.99
CA ILE A 137 2.81 -1.50 -2.43
C ILE A 137 2.14 -0.92 -1.19
N TYR A 138 0.84 -0.65 -1.24
CA TYR A 138 0.04 -0.25 -0.10
C TYR A 138 -0.81 -1.43 0.37
N THR A 139 -0.55 -1.91 1.59
CA THR A 139 -1.18 -3.13 2.11
C THR A 139 -1.27 -3.11 3.63
N ARG A 140 -1.88 -4.14 4.19
CA ARG A 140 -1.95 -4.39 5.63
C ARG A 140 -1.12 -5.61 5.98
N THR A 141 -0.37 -5.53 7.08
CA THR A 141 0.35 -6.68 7.66
C THR A 141 -0.57 -7.49 8.58
N PRO A 142 -0.22 -8.75 8.96
CA PRO A 142 -0.98 -9.53 9.94
C PRO A 142 -1.17 -8.78 11.27
N GLN A 143 -0.12 -8.11 11.77
CA GLN A 143 -0.19 -7.34 13.02
C GLN A 143 -1.12 -6.14 12.92
N GLN A 144 -1.12 -5.44 11.78
CA GLN A 144 -2.04 -4.33 11.51
C GLN A 144 -3.48 -4.84 11.37
N ASN A 145 -3.67 -6.00 10.70
CA ASN A 145 -4.96 -6.65 10.54
C ASN A 145 -5.58 -7.03 11.89
N ALA A 146 -4.79 -7.58 12.81
CA ALA A 146 -5.23 -7.95 14.15
C ALA A 146 -5.69 -6.74 14.99
N ARG A 147 -5.19 -5.53 14.69
CA ARG A 147 -5.55 -4.28 15.40
C ARG A 147 -6.77 -3.56 14.83
N THR A 148 -7.30 -3.98 13.69
CA THR A 148 -8.54 -3.42 13.13
C THR A 148 -9.75 -3.74 14.00
N ILE A 149 -10.88 -3.08 13.75
CA ILE A 149 -12.16 -3.44 14.39
C ILE A 149 -12.53 -4.91 14.15
N TRP A 150 -12.22 -5.42 12.96
CA TRP A 150 -12.46 -6.81 12.57
C TRP A 150 -11.55 -7.79 13.31
N GLY A 151 -10.24 -7.51 13.33
CA GLY A 151 -9.27 -8.37 14.04
C GLY A 151 -9.49 -8.43 15.55
N ARG A 152 -10.03 -7.35 16.14
CA ARG A 152 -10.28 -7.30 17.60
C ARG A 152 -11.57 -7.98 18.02
N TYR A 153 -12.63 -7.87 17.24
CA TYR A 153 -13.96 -8.24 17.70
C TYR A 153 -14.62 -9.35 16.88
N PHE A 154 -14.18 -9.55 15.63
CA PHE A 154 -14.80 -10.54 14.74
C PHE A 154 -14.15 -11.92 14.94
N PRO A 155 -14.92 -12.96 15.35
CA PRO A 155 -14.38 -14.29 15.62
C PRO A 155 -13.66 -14.88 14.41
N GLY A 156 -12.45 -15.40 14.60
CA GLY A 156 -11.70 -16.09 13.55
C GLY A 156 -11.14 -15.20 12.43
N PHE A 157 -11.26 -13.85 12.52
CA PHE A 157 -10.89 -12.97 11.41
C PHE A 157 -9.40 -13.05 11.05
N THR A 158 -8.54 -13.10 12.04
CA THR A 158 -7.09 -13.22 11.84
C THR A 158 -6.67 -14.62 11.48
N GLU A 159 -7.35 -15.63 12.00
CA GLU A 159 -7.11 -17.05 11.77
C GLU A 159 -7.48 -17.46 10.33
N HIS A 160 -8.55 -16.89 9.79
CA HIS A 160 -8.92 -17.10 8.39
C HIS A 160 -8.03 -16.32 7.41
N GLU A 161 -7.44 -15.18 7.82
CA GLU A 161 -6.64 -14.35 6.93
C GLU A 161 -5.14 -14.65 7.03
N GLN A 162 -4.72 -15.75 6.42
CA GLN A 162 -3.33 -16.20 6.40
C GLN A 162 -2.51 -15.71 5.20
N ARG A 163 -3.13 -14.97 4.26
CA ARG A 163 -2.49 -14.53 3.01
C ARG A 163 -1.68 -13.25 3.16
N LEU A 164 -1.87 -12.52 4.26
CA LEU A 164 -1.17 -11.25 4.50
C LEU A 164 0.32 -11.49 4.75
N HIS A 165 1.13 -10.69 4.10
CA HIS A 165 2.58 -10.70 4.31
C HIS A 165 2.98 -9.80 5.48
N SER A 166 3.93 -10.24 6.30
CA SER A 166 4.58 -9.36 7.28
C SER A 166 5.43 -8.30 6.56
N GLN A 167 5.71 -7.19 7.24
CA GLN A 167 6.61 -6.17 6.69
C GLN A 167 7.97 -6.77 6.33
N ALA A 168 8.54 -7.61 7.20
CA ALA A 168 9.81 -8.26 6.94
C ALA A 168 9.76 -9.11 5.67
N ALA A 169 8.72 -9.95 5.52
CA ALA A 169 8.56 -10.80 4.33
C ALA A 169 8.44 -10.00 3.03
N LEU A 170 7.71 -8.87 3.05
CA LEU A 170 7.61 -7.98 1.88
C LEU A 170 8.95 -7.35 1.52
N LEU A 171 9.66 -6.78 2.51
CA LEU A 171 10.95 -6.14 2.29
C LEU A 171 11.99 -7.15 1.80
N ASP A 172 12.00 -8.35 2.36
CA ASP A 172 12.92 -9.41 1.96
C ASP A 172 12.59 -9.95 0.56
N ALA A 173 11.32 -10.06 0.19
CA ALA A 173 10.93 -10.42 -1.16
C ALA A 173 11.41 -9.39 -2.18
N VAL A 174 11.26 -8.09 -1.90
CA VAL A 174 11.78 -7.01 -2.76
C VAL A 174 13.30 -7.10 -2.88
N ARG A 175 14.03 -7.25 -1.76
CA ARG A 175 15.51 -7.36 -1.76
C ARG A 175 16.03 -8.57 -2.55
N ARG A 176 15.31 -9.69 -2.51
CA ARG A 176 15.68 -10.89 -3.28
C ARG A 176 15.33 -10.80 -4.76
N THR A 177 14.53 -9.83 -5.16
CA THR A 177 14.16 -9.66 -6.57
C THR A 177 15.22 -8.83 -7.28
N SER A 178 15.94 -9.47 -8.19
CA SER A 178 16.96 -8.79 -9.00
C SER A 178 16.38 -7.57 -9.72
N GLY A 179 17.09 -6.47 -9.67
CA GLY A 179 16.67 -5.20 -10.28
C GLY A 179 15.74 -4.35 -9.42
N LEU A 180 15.39 -4.76 -8.18
CA LEU A 180 14.63 -3.93 -7.24
C LEU A 180 15.44 -3.64 -5.97
N THR A 181 15.29 -2.43 -5.44
CA THR A 181 15.86 -2.01 -4.16
C THR A 181 14.81 -1.34 -3.31
N VAL A 182 14.75 -1.66 -2.01
CA VAL A 182 13.85 -1.00 -1.07
C VAL A 182 14.29 0.45 -0.86
N ALA A 183 13.41 1.40 -1.16
CA ALA A 183 13.65 2.83 -0.97
C ALA A 183 13.06 3.35 0.34
N ALA A 184 11.86 2.90 0.71
CA ALA A 184 11.18 3.32 1.95
C ALA A 184 10.14 2.28 2.40
N ALA A 185 9.80 2.35 3.69
CA ALA A 185 8.63 1.67 4.25
C ALA A 185 7.99 2.61 5.29
N GLN A 186 6.70 2.92 5.13
CA GLN A 186 5.99 3.87 5.97
C GLN A 186 4.63 3.32 6.40
N THR A 187 4.27 3.50 7.67
CA THR A 187 2.94 3.16 8.18
C THR A 187 2.02 4.39 8.14
N PHE A 188 0.85 4.20 7.54
CA PHE A 188 -0.24 5.17 7.57
C PHE A 188 -1.26 4.78 8.62
N ARG A 189 -1.70 5.76 9.40
CA ARG A 189 -2.72 5.60 10.44
C ARG A 189 -3.95 6.40 10.04
N GLN A 190 -5.08 5.72 9.90
CA GLN A 190 -6.34 6.30 9.45
C GLN A 190 -7.40 6.16 10.54
N PRO A 191 -7.82 7.25 11.18
CA PRO A 191 -9.00 7.24 12.06
C PRO A 191 -10.24 6.78 11.31
N ARG A 192 -11.00 5.92 11.93
CA ARG A 192 -12.26 5.35 11.42
C ARG A 192 -13.35 5.48 12.45
N SER A 193 -14.55 5.68 11.99
CA SER A 193 -15.78 5.53 12.77
C SER A 193 -16.84 4.86 11.92
N SER A 194 -17.73 4.10 12.56
CA SER A 194 -18.85 3.45 11.89
C SER A 194 -19.92 3.07 12.89
N THR A 195 -21.15 2.90 12.39
CA THR A 195 -22.22 2.30 13.16
C THR A 195 -22.14 0.77 13.10
N ALA A 196 -22.67 0.11 14.13
CA ALA A 196 -22.79 -1.35 14.16
C ALA A 196 -23.59 -1.89 12.97
N GLU A 197 -24.61 -1.16 12.54
CA GLU A 197 -25.45 -1.51 11.37
C GLU A 197 -24.61 -1.50 10.08
N ARG A 198 -23.82 -0.45 9.85
CA ARG A 198 -22.94 -0.38 8.68
C ARG A 198 -21.88 -1.49 8.70
N LEU A 199 -21.29 -1.79 9.87
CA LEU A 199 -20.35 -2.90 10.03
C LEU A 199 -21.02 -4.25 9.74
N ARG A 200 -22.27 -4.46 10.18
CA ARG A 200 -23.06 -5.63 9.79
C ARG A 200 -23.18 -5.74 8.27
N ALA A 201 -23.66 -4.69 7.60
CA ALA A 201 -23.84 -4.67 6.15
C ALA A 201 -22.51 -4.93 5.41
N GLN A 202 -21.40 -4.42 5.92
CA GLN A 202 -20.05 -4.68 5.37
C GLN A 202 -19.64 -6.16 5.48
N ALA A 203 -19.91 -6.82 6.61
CA ALA A 203 -19.60 -8.23 6.80
C ALA A 203 -20.52 -9.13 5.94
N GLU A 204 -21.82 -8.88 5.93
CA GLU A 204 -22.81 -9.58 5.10
C GLU A 204 -22.49 -9.42 3.60
N GLY A 205 -22.14 -8.21 3.18
CA GLY A 205 -21.71 -7.89 1.82
C GLY A 205 -20.29 -8.37 1.48
N ARG A 206 -19.59 -9.04 2.40
CA ARG A 206 -18.24 -9.59 2.22
C ARG A 206 -17.26 -8.58 1.64
N HIS A 207 -17.28 -7.34 2.16
CA HIS A 207 -16.46 -6.24 1.63
C HIS A 207 -14.95 -6.48 1.71
N TYR A 208 -14.47 -7.33 2.63
CA TYR A 208 -13.14 -7.92 2.60
C TYR A 208 -13.20 -9.36 2.07
N SER A 209 -12.22 -9.74 1.27
CA SER A 209 -12.08 -11.11 0.76
C SER A 209 -11.93 -12.14 1.88
N THR A 210 -11.46 -11.73 3.06
CA THR A 210 -11.39 -12.52 4.28
C THR A 210 -12.76 -13.13 4.65
N PHE A 211 -13.86 -12.37 4.51
CA PHE A 211 -15.20 -12.89 4.81
C PHE A 211 -15.66 -14.01 3.86
N SER A 212 -15.04 -14.15 2.70
CA SER A 212 -15.32 -15.25 1.78
C SER A 212 -14.61 -16.55 2.15
N LEU A 213 -13.68 -16.49 3.10
CA LEU A 213 -13.01 -17.66 3.64
C LEU A 213 -13.86 -18.39 4.71
N TYR A 214 -14.91 -17.70 5.22
CA TYR A 214 -15.81 -18.30 6.19
C TYR A 214 -16.86 -19.19 5.49
N PRO A 215 -17.14 -20.40 6.01
CA PRO A 215 -18.34 -21.13 5.67
C PRO A 215 -19.59 -20.29 5.94
N PRO A 216 -20.66 -20.37 5.13
CA PRO A 216 -21.83 -19.49 5.27
C PRO A 216 -22.49 -19.51 6.66
N GLN A 217 -22.57 -20.66 7.30
CA GLN A 217 -23.15 -20.82 8.63
C GLN A 217 -22.26 -20.17 9.71
N GLU A 218 -20.96 -20.35 9.61
CA GLU A 218 -19.98 -19.75 10.52
C GLU A 218 -19.97 -18.22 10.39
N LEU A 219 -20.05 -17.69 9.17
CA LEU A 219 -20.09 -16.25 8.94
C LEU A 219 -21.28 -15.61 9.67
N GLY A 220 -22.46 -16.18 9.56
CA GLY A 220 -23.67 -15.66 10.23
C GLY A 220 -23.53 -15.63 11.76
N ALA A 221 -23.04 -16.72 12.37
CA ALA A 221 -22.79 -16.80 13.78
C ALA A 221 -21.68 -15.81 14.24
N SER A 222 -20.64 -15.66 13.43
CA SER A 222 -19.54 -14.71 13.69
C SER A 222 -20.01 -13.26 13.62
N ILE A 223 -20.91 -12.92 12.69
CA ILE A 223 -21.51 -11.57 12.61
C ILE A 223 -22.31 -11.28 13.88
N ALA A 224 -23.14 -12.20 14.33
CA ALA A 224 -23.94 -12.02 15.55
C ALA A 224 -23.02 -11.80 16.77
N THR A 225 -22.00 -12.63 16.92
CA THR A 225 -21.00 -12.54 18.00
C THR A 225 -20.21 -11.22 17.92
N PHE A 226 -19.79 -10.81 16.73
CA PHE A 226 -19.09 -9.56 16.50
C PHE A 226 -19.91 -8.37 16.98
N LEU A 227 -21.18 -8.28 16.57
CA LEU A 227 -22.06 -7.18 16.96
C LEU A 227 -22.28 -7.13 18.49
N ALA A 228 -22.40 -8.29 19.13
CA ALA A 228 -22.53 -8.38 20.59
C ALA A 228 -21.26 -7.95 21.36
N ARG A 229 -20.09 -8.03 20.72
CA ARG A 229 -18.80 -7.62 21.30
C ARG A 229 -18.46 -6.15 21.09
N LEU A 230 -19.16 -5.45 20.21
CA LEU A 230 -18.89 -4.03 19.97
C LEU A 230 -19.17 -3.21 21.23
N PRO A 231 -18.34 -2.17 21.51
CA PRO A 231 -18.49 -1.35 22.72
C PRO A 231 -19.73 -0.46 22.73
N GLY A 232 -20.41 -0.34 21.59
CA GLY A 232 -21.61 0.47 21.44
C GLY A 232 -22.14 0.50 20.01
N PRO A 233 -23.24 1.23 19.75
CA PRO A 233 -23.84 1.34 18.44
C PRO A 233 -22.97 2.13 17.43
N GLU A 234 -22.14 3.03 17.95
CA GLU A 234 -21.09 3.75 17.20
C GLU A 234 -19.73 3.39 17.77
N VAL A 235 -18.80 3.07 16.90
CA VAL A 235 -17.45 2.66 17.27
C VAL A 235 -16.41 3.42 16.47
N SER A 236 -15.30 3.75 17.13
CA SER A 236 -14.13 4.39 16.52
C SER A 236 -12.89 3.55 16.73
N TRP A 237 -12.03 3.51 15.72
CA TRP A 237 -10.75 2.80 15.76
C TRP A 237 -9.73 3.47 14.86
N VAL A 238 -8.53 2.95 14.82
CA VAL A 238 -7.49 3.38 13.87
C VAL A 238 -7.13 2.18 13.01
N ASP A 239 -7.28 2.34 11.70
CA ASP A 239 -6.71 1.41 10.73
C ASP A 239 -5.25 1.78 10.45
N GLU A 240 -4.39 0.77 10.37
CA GLU A 240 -3.00 0.94 9.99
C GLU A 240 -2.72 0.18 8.71
N HIS A 241 -1.95 0.82 7.82
CA HIS A 241 -1.49 0.20 6.57
C HIS A 241 -0.02 0.54 6.34
N LEU A 242 0.67 -0.37 5.67
CA LEU A 242 2.06 -0.23 5.26
C LEU A 242 2.12 0.22 3.79
N LEU A 243 2.89 1.26 3.49
CA LEU A 243 3.36 1.58 2.14
C LEU A 243 4.82 1.18 2.03
N VAL A 244 5.13 0.28 1.11
CA VAL A 244 6.49 -0.05 0.70
C VAL A 244 6.77 0.64 -0.62
N VAL A 245 7.93 1.30 -0.70
CA VAL A 245 8.44 1.93 -1.92
C VAL A 245 9.70 1.20 -2.34
N ALA A 246 9.77 0.76 -3.59
CA ALA A 246 10.96 0.15 -4.17
C ALA A 246 11.33 0.84 -5.49
N GLY A 247 12.62 0.97 -5.75
CA GLY A 247 13.15 1.53 -6.99
C GLY A 247 13.69 0.44 -7.92
N ALA A 248 13.50 0.59 -9.22
CA ALA A 248 14.21 -0.23 -10.21
C ALA A 248 15.65 0.25 -10.35
N SER A 249 16.60 -0.68 -10.22
CA SER A 249 18.04 -0.39 -10.28
C SER A 249 18.43 0.25 -11.62
N ARG A 250 19.35 1.21 -11.58
CA ARG A 250 19.95 1.78 -12.77
C ARG A 250 21.12 0.91 -13.23
N PRO A 251 21.34 0.72 -14.54
CA PRO A 251 22.54 0.05 -15.03
C PRO A 251 23.79 0.72 -14.44
N GLY A 252 24.68 -0.07 -13.82
CA GLY A 252 25.93 0.43 -13.23
C GLY A 252 25.87 0.85 -11.76
N GLN A 253 24.73 0.78 -11.08
CA GLN A 253 24.70 0.80 -9.61
C GLN A 253 24.86 -0.65 -9.13
N ALA A 254 26.10 -1.01 -8.69
CA ALA A 254 26.34 -2.26 -7.99
C ALA A 254 25.46 -2.28 -6.72
N GLU A 255 24.91 -3.44 -6.39
CA GLU A 255 24.29 -3.67 -5.08
C GLU A 255 25.35 -3.31 -4.02
N PRO A 256 24.97 -2.61 -2.93
CA PRO A 256 25.88 -2.48 -1.81
C PRO A 256 26.20 -3.90 -1.33
N ASP A 257 27.49 -4.25 -1.34
CA ASP A 257 28.01 -5.55 -0.91
C ASP A 257 27.28 -6.02 0.34
N GLY A 258 26.69 -7.22 0.26
CA GLY A 258 26.14 -7.89 1.42
C GLY A 258 27.23 -7.99 2.51
N PRO A 259 26.86 -8.12 3.80
CA PRO A 259 27.83 -8.11 4.88
C PRO A 259 28.93 -9.13 4.60
N ALA A 260 30.15 -8.63 4.51
CA ALA A 260 31.37 -9.45 4.32
C ALA A 260 31.35 -10.59 5.35
N SER A 261 31.37 -11.81 4.87
CA SER A 261 31.55 -13.01 5.70
C SER A 261 32.80 -12.81 6.52
N PRO A 262 32.79 -12.95 7.85
CA PRO A 262 34.01 -12.79 8.64
C PRO A 262 35.01 -13.85 8.20
N ALA A 263 36.15 -13.41 7.65
CA ALA A 263 37.27 -14.26 7.29
C ALA A 263 37.70 -15.04 8.52
N SER A 264 37.70 -16.36 8.39
CA SER A 264 38.21 -17.31 9.39
C SER A 264 39.67 -16.99 9.73
N GLN A 265 39.93 -16.42 10.90
CA GLN A 265 41.26 -16.33 11.44
C GLN A 265 41.65 -17.69 12.04
N PRO A 266 42.90 -18.18 11.85
CA PRO A 266 43.33 -19.44 12.43
C PRO A 266 43.44 -19.32 13.95
N VAL A 267 42.84 -20.28 14.63
CA VAL A 267 42.95 -20.48 16.07
C VAL A 267 44.40 -20.77 16.46
N LYS A 268 44.99 -19.94 17.30
CA LYS A 268 46.24 -20.27 18.02
C LYS A 268 45.88 -20.82 19.39
N ASP A 269 46.19 -22.09 19.61
CA ASP A 269 46.15 -22.78 20.90
C ASP A 269 47.00 -22.08 21.94
N HIS A 270 46.42 -21.71 23.08
CA HIS A 270 47.13 -21.57 24.35
C HIS A 270 46.27 -22.05 25.52
N ALA A 271 46.83 -23.01 26.23
CA ALA A 271 46.32 -23.69 27.40
C ALA A 271 46.22 -22.80 28.67
N PRO A 272 45.52 -23.27 29.74
CA PRO A 272 44.87 -22.42 30.73
C PRO A 272 45.74 -22.04 31.93
N ARG A 273 45.47 -20.90 32.55
CA ARG A 273 45.87 -20.60 33.94
C ARG A 273 44.69 -20.02 34.74
N SER A 274 44.51 -20.65 35.85
CA SER A 274 43.72 -20.47 37.05
C SER A 274 43.22 -19.07 37.43
N ALA A 275 41.96 -19.07 37.94
CA ALA A 275 41.32 -18.02 38.76
C ALA A 275 42.02 -17.86 40.15
N PRO A 276 41.76 -16.78 40.94
CA PRO A 276 40.46 -16.48 41.50
C PRO A 276 40.13 -14.99 41.78
N GLY A 277 38.87 -14.69 42.03
CA GLY A 277 38.54 -13.71 43.04
C GLY A 277 37.67 -12.51 42.65
N ALA A 278 36.44 -12.52 43.19
CA ALA A 278 35.63 -11.43 43.77
C ALA A 278 35.00 -10.35 42.91
N SER A 279 33.65 -10.43 42.88
CA SER A 279 32.70 -9.38 43.27
C SER A 279 32.82 -7.98 42.68
N GLU A 280 31.88 -7.66 41.78
CA GLU A 280 31.15 -6.38 41.86
C GLU A 280 29.93 -6.37 40.92
N ALA A 281 28.78 -5.85 41.40
CA ALA A 281 27.51 -5.80 40.70
C ALA A 281 27.47 -4.75 39.58
N PRO A 282 26.63 -4.92 38.54
CA PRO A 282 26.58 -4.02 37.40
C PRO A 282 25.75 -2.78 37.68
N LYS A 283 26.34 -1.60 37.42
CA LYS A 283 25.63 -0.33 37.29
C LYS A 283 24.84 -0.29 35.98
N ARG A 284 23.54 0.00 36.10
CA ARG A 284 22.63 0.27 35.00
C ARG A 284 23.07 1.52 34.24
N HIS A 285 23.21 1.43 32.93
CA HIS A 285 23.23 2.59 32.04
C HIS A 285 22.00 2.58 31.11
N PRO A 286 21.39 3.75 30.84
CA PRO A 286 20.14 3.84 30.11
C PRO A 286 20.35 3.88 28.59
N GLY A 287 19.42 3.26 27.92
CA GLY A 287 18.91 3.39 26.56
C GLY A 287 19.72 4.13 25.50
N GLY A 288 20.35 3.39 24.63
CA GLY A 288 20.74 3.89 23.29
C GLY A 288 19.53 3.84 22.35
N ARG A 289 18.87 4.98 22.12
CA ARG A 289 17.98 5.18 20.98
C ARG A 289 18.82 5.22 19.72
N ALA A 290 18.63 4.25 18.83
CA ALA A 290 19.13 4.34 17.46
C ALA A 290 18.47 5.54 16.77
N GLN A 291 19.24 6.60 16.56
CA GLN A 291 18.87 7.73 15.71
C GLN A 291 19.03 7.27 14.26
N ILE A 292 17.89 7.02 13.60
CA ILE A 292 17.85 6.97 12.14
C ILE A 292 17.79 8.43 11.68
N ALA A 293 18.86 8.88 11.04
CA ALA A 293 19.07 10.24 10.60
C ALA A 293 18.01 10.69 9.58
N PRO A 294 17.56 11.97 9.64
CA PRO A 294 16.51 12.51 8.80
C PRO A 294 17.11 13.11 7.51
N LEU A 295 17.39 12.30 6.50
CA LEU A 295 17.72 12.81 5.16
C LEU A 295 16.47 13.19 4.35
N CYS A 296 15.28 12.73 4.74
CA CYS A 296 14.01 13.13 4.11
C CYS A 296 13.42 14.46 4.63
N ALA A 297 13.73 14.87 5.86
CA ALA A 297 13.11 16.05 6.45
C ALA A 297 13.64 17.39 5.88
N GLN A 298 14.83 17.43 5.32
CA GLN A 298 15.41 18.67 4.78
C GLN A 298 14.90 19.07 3.40
N ARG A 299 14.35 18.16 2.60
CA ARG A 299 13.68 18.52 1.33
C ARG A 299 12.28 19.09 1.54
N ILE A 300 11.60 18.72 2.61
CA ILE A 300 10.23 19.14 2.90
C ILE A 300 10.16 20.60 3.39
N ALA A 301 11.19 21.08 4.08
CA ALA A 301 11.23 22.45 4.62
C ALA A 301 11.59 23.54 3.57
N GLY A 302 12.19 23.16 2.44
CA GLY A 302 12.60 24.10 1.39
C GLY A 302 11.48 24.48 0.42
N GLN A 303 10.52 23.61 0.17
CA GLN A 303 9.46 23.86 -0.80
C GLN A 303 8.27 24.63 -0.24
N HIS A 304 8.01 24.58 1.07
CA HIS A 304 6.94 25.39 1.69
C HIS A 304 7.22 26.89 1.74
N ARG A 305 8.46 27.33 1.58
CA ARG A 305 8.80 28.80 1.53
C ARG A 305 8.67 29.44 0.15
N GLN A 306 8.62 28.66 -0.92
CA GLN A 306 8.47 29.23 -2.27
C GLN A 306 7.02 29.34 -2.75
N GLN A 307 6.08 28.58 -2.18
CA GLN A 307 4.66 28.69 -2.56
C GLN A 307 3.90 29.79 -1.83
N SER A 308 4.38 30.30 -0.70
CA SER A 308 3.74 31.42 0.02
C SER A 308 4.07 32.81 -0.54
N ALA A 309 4.97 32.91 -1.49
CA ALA A 309 5.41 34.19 -2.08
C ALA A 309 4.70 34.56 -3.40
N GLN A 310 3.88 33.69 -3.97
CA GLN A 310 3.22 33.93 -5.26
C GLN A 310 1.70 34.17 -5.21
N ILE A 311 1.09 34.23 -4.03
CA ILE A 311 -0.34 34.56 -3.87
C ILE A 311 -0.49 35.90 -3.12
N GLY A 312 0.04 36.95 -3.71
CA GLY A 312 -0.09 38.32 -3.20
C GLY A 312 -0.01 39.34 -4.34
N GLY A 313 -1.04 39.42 -5.19
CA GLY A 313 -1.06 40.39 -6.27
C GLY A 313 -2.42 40.51 -6.92
N SER A 314 -3.14 41.59 -6.58
CA SER A 314 -4.17 42.28 -7.38
C SER A 314 -5.48 41.54 -7.72
N PHE A 315 -6.52 41.86 -6.98
CA PHE A 315 -7.88 41.98 -7.55
C PHE A 315 -8.32 43.47 -7.47
N SER A 316 -8.30 44.15 -8.61
CA SER A 316 -9.07 45.35 -8.86
C SER A 316 -10.32 44.98 -9.64
N GLY A 317 -11.47 45.48 -9.15
CA GLY A 317 -12.76 45.08 -9.64
C GLY A 317 -13.13 45.59 -11.05
N THR A 318 -14.10 44.92 -11.64
CA THR A 318 -15.08 45.54 -12.55
C THR A 318 -16.39 44.74 -12.46
N SER A 319 -17.42 45.44 -12.06
CA SER A 319 -18.82 45.05 -12.09
C SER A 319 -19.33 45.06 -13.53
N VAL A 320 -19.99 43.99 -13.99
CA VAL A 320 -20.90 44.03 -15.16
C VAL A 320 -22.16 43.28 -14.81
N GLY A 321 -23.27 43.98 -15.08
CA GLY A 321 -24.64 43.67 -14.69
C GLY A 321 -25.26 42.47 -15.41
N VAL A 322 -26.30 41.94 -14.75
CA VAL A 322 -27.24 40.93 -15.22
C VAL A 322 -28.35 41.62 -16.00
N PRO A 323 -28.78 41.13 -17.18
CA PRO A 323 -30.13 41.40 -17.70
C PRO A 323 -31.02 40.22 -17.40
N ALA A 324 -32.20 40.53 -16.80
CA ALA A 324 -33.35 39.65 -16.73
C ALA A 324 -34.05 39.59 -18.09
N ILE A 325 -34.48 38.41 -18.50
CA ILE A 325 -35.53 38.23 -19.52
C ILE A 325 -36.44 37.08 -19.03
N GLY A 326 -37.65 37.33 -19.02
CA GLY A 326 -38.97 36.90 -19.13
C GLY A 326 -39.34 35.46 -19.37
#